data_03d4e4ca7a2f485882dbfc0f7ca1fd03
#
_entry.id   03d4e4ca7a2f485882dbfc0f7ca1fd03
#
_cell.length_a   1.000
_cell.length_b   1.000
_cell.length_c   1.000
_cell.angle_alpha   90.00
_cell.angle_beta   90.00
_cell.angle_gamma   90.00
#
_symmetry.space_group_name_H-M   'P 1'
#
loop_
_entity.id
_entity.type
_entity.pdbx_description
1 polymer ?
#
loop_
_entity_poly.entity_id
_entity_poly.type
_entity_poly.pdbx_seq_one_letter_code
_entity_poly.pdbx_strand_id
1 'polypeptide(L)'
;MATWLVTGANRGIGLELARQLHARGDAVIATCRSSSPDLDSVGCRVVQGIDVGSDGVGAALDAALVPGERIDVLVNNAGIGGWDSLERLDLDLARRQFDVNTLGPLRVTLALLPRLERGSKIAFVSSKAGSIGDRPSGGNYGYRMSKSALNMGAANLAHELSSRGIEVVVLHPGFVRTEMTSRSGNVDPPEAAAGLIARIDELDTSTSGTFVHANGDDIPW
;
A
#
# COMPACT_ATOMS: atom_id res chain seq x y z
N MET A 1 14.31 14.84 -6.41
CA MET A 1 14.06 13.53 -7.04
C MET A 1 14.19 12.48 -5.95
N ALA A 2 13.11 11.85 -5.57
CA ALA A 2 13.06 10.81 -4.54
C ALA A 2 12.92 9.42 -5.19
N THR A 3 13.40 8.38 -4.51
CA THR A 3 13.25 6.98 -4.94
C THR A 3 12.02 6.37 -4.27
N TRP A 4 11.02 6.04 -5.07
CA TRP A 4 9.76 5.45 -4.63
C TRP A 4 9.70 3.97 -5.01
N LEU A 5 9.37 3.12 -4.06
CA LEU A 5 9.02 1.73 -4.34
C LEU A 5 7.53 1.53 -4.12
N VAL A 6 6.82 1.10 -5.17
CA VAL A 6 5.36 0.88 -5.15
C VAL A 6 5.07 -0.59 -5.38
N THR A 7 4.35 -1.22 -4.45
CA THR A 7 3.93 -2.62 -4.60
C THR A 7 2.58 -2.73 -5.30
N GLY A 8 2.38 -3.79 -6.12
CA GLY A 8 1.14 -4.00 -6.87
C GLY A 8 0.88 -2.94 -7.95
N ALA A 9 1.95 -2.53 -8.65
CA ALA A 9 1.93 -1.41 -9.58
C ALA A 9 1.39 -1.73 -10.99
N ASN A 10 1.02 -2.97 -11.28
CA ASN A 10 0.64 -3.38 -12.64
C ASN A 10 -0.78 -2.99 -13.07
N ARG A 11 -1.60 -2.45 -12.18
CA ARG A 11 -2.96 -1.97 -12.47
C ARG A 11 -3.52 -1.05 -11.38
N GLY A 12 -4.68 -0.46 -11.67
CA GLY A 12 -5.45 0.32 -10.70
C GLY A 12 -4.65 1.47 -10.07
N ILE A 13 -4.78 1.65 -8.76
CA ILE A 13 -4.12 2.73 -8.01
C ILE A 13 -2.60 2.65 -8.13
N GLY A 14 -2.02 1.44 -8.02
CA GLY A 14 -0.56 1.27 -8.09
C GLY A 14 0.03 1.68 -9.43
N LEU A 15 -0.67 1.41 -10.54
CA LEU A 15 -0.27 1.87 -11.88
C LEU A 15 -0.31 3.40 -11.98
N GLU A 16 -1.35 4.02 -11.46
CA GLU A 16 -1.47 5.48 -11.48
C GLU A 16 -0.44 6.17 -10.59
N LEU A 17 -0.13 5.58 -9.43
CA LEU A 17 0.99 6.04 -8.60
C LEU A 17 2.30 6.00 -9.40
N ALA A 18 2.62 4.86 -10.04
CA ALA A 18 3.83 4.73 -10.84
C ALA A 18 3.88 5.77 -11.98
N ARG A 19 2.75 5.95 -12.68
CA ARG A 19 2.64 6.90 -13.80
C ARG A 19 2.85 8.36 -13.36
N GLN A 20 2.16 8.79 -12.30
CA GLN A 20 2.23 10.18 -11.83
C GLN A 20 3.58 10.52 -11.20
N LEU A 21 4.15 9.60 -10.41
CA LEU A 21 5.47 9.78 -9.82
C LEU A 21 6.56 9.84 -10.90
N HIS A 22 6.51 8.95 -11.89
CA HIS A 22 7.46 8.97 -13.01
C HIS A 22 7.32 10.26 -13.83
N ALA A 23 6.09 10.68 -14.14
CA ALA A 23 5.83 11.95 -14.86
C ALA A 23 6.30 13.19 -14.08
N ARG A 24 6.29 13.12 -12.74
CA ARG A 24 6.82 14.16 -11.84
C ARG A 24 8.36 14.21 -11.82
N GLY A 25 9.03 13.20 -12.35
CA GLY A 25 10.48 13.09 -12.40
C GLY A 25 11.11 12.35 -11.23
N ASP A 26 10.33 11.61 -10.44
CA ASP A 26 10.86 10.75 -9.39
C ASP A 26 11.38 9.41 -9.94
N ALA A 27 12.33 8.81 -9.23
CA ALA A 27 12.80 7.47 -9.52
C ALA A 27 11.77 6.45 -8.98
N VAL A 28 11.12 5.69 -9.88
CA VAL A 28 10.06 4.74 -9.50
C VAL A 28 10.52 3.32 -9.71
N ILE A 29 10.42 2.51 -8.66
CA ILE A 29 10.56 1.05 -8.67
C ILE A 29 9.16 0.46 -8.52
N ALA A 30 8.56 0.08 -9.62
CA ALA A 30 7.23 -0.51 -9.69
C ALA A 30 7.32 -2.03 -9.54
N THR A 31 6.84 -2.59 -8.42
CA THR A 31 6.90 -4.04 -8.20
C THR A 31 5.55 -4.71 -8.43
N CYS A 32 5.57 -5.90 -9.02
CA CYS A 32 4.38 -6.70 -9.31
C CYS A 32 4.72 -8.19 -9.47
N ARG A 33 3.70 -9.05 -9.47
CA ARG A 33 3.86 -10.47 -9.80
C ARG A 33 4.17 -10.65 -11.28
N SER A 34 3.36 -9.99 -12.12
CA SER A 34 3.53 -9.95 -13.59
C SER A 34 3.26 -8.53 -14.05
N SER A 35 4.04 -8.04 -15.00
CA SER A 35 3.82 -6.71 -15.58
C SER A 35 2.55 -6.67 -16.44
N SER A 36 2.22 -5.49 -16.87
CA SER A 36 1.16 -5.23 -17.85
C SER A 36 1.67 -4.27 -18.92
N PRO A 37 1.09 -4.30 -20.15
CA PRO A 37 1.46 -3.34 -21.19
C PRO A 37 1.33 -1.87 -20.73
N ASP A 38 0.33 -1.59 -19.90
CA ASP A 38 0.13 -0.26 -19.33
C ASP A 38 1.29 0.15 -18.41
N LEU A 39 1.78 -0.77 -17.55
CA LEU A 39 2.92 -0.50 -16.68
C LEU A 39 4.22 -0.36 -17.48
N ASP A 40 4.43 -1.24 -18.46
CA ASP A 40 5.63 -1.20 -19.32
C ASP A 40 5.71 0.11 -20.10
N SER A 41 4.55 0.69 -20.48
CA SER A 41 4.47 1.98 -21.18
C SER A 41 4.82 3.20 -20.31
N VAL A 42 4.85 3.06 -18.99
CA VAL A 42 5.21 4.16 -18.07
C VAL A 42 6.66 4.59 -18.23
N GLY A 43 7.56 3.63 -18.55
CA GLY A 43 8.99 3.88 -18.69
C GLY A 43 9.77 3.92 -17.37
N CYS A 44 9.14 3.57 -16.25
CA CYS A 44 9.80 3.42 -14.95
C CYS A 44 10.47 2.04 -14.82
N ARG A 45 11.28 1.84 -13.77
CA ARG A 45 11.85 0.52 -13.47
C ARG A 45 10.78 -0.45 -12.97
N VAL A 46 10.57 -1.53 -13.72
CA VAL A 46 9.61 -2.60 -13.36
C VAL A 46 10.35 -3.81 -12.80
N VAL A 47 9.93 -4.28 -11.63
CA VAL A 47 10.43 -5.48 -10.97
C VAL A 47 9.30 -6.50 -10.87
N GLN A 48 9.41 -7.55 -11.67
CA GLN A 48 8.43 -8.65 -11.72
C GLN A 48 8.80 -9.78 -10.74
N GLY A 49 7.86 -10.71 -10.52
CA GLY A 49 8.05 -11.85 -9.63
C GLY A 49 7.89 -11.54 -8.14
N ILE A 50 7.48 -10.33 -7.80
CA ILE A 50 7.26 -9.91 -6.41
C ILE A 50 5.83 -10.25 -5.99
N ASP A 51 5.68 -11.36 -5.26
CA ASP A 51 4.43 -11.74 -4.60
C ASP A 51 4.52 -11.41 -3.11
N VAL A 52 3.82 -10.37 -2.68
CA VAL A 52 3.82 -9.90 -1.29
C VAL A 52 3.20 -10.93 -0.32
N GLY A 53 2.33 -11.81 -0.82
CA GLY A 53 1.74 -12.90 -0.03
C GLY A 53 2.71 -14.05 0.25
N SER A 54 3.87 -14.08 -0.41
CA SER A 54 4.87 -15.14 -0.24
C SER A 54 5.86 -14.81 0.88
N ASP A 55 6.22 -15.82 1.69
CA ASP A 55 7.30 -15.69 2.68
C ASP A 55 8.67 -15.44 2.02
N GLY A 56 8.82 -15.80 0.74
CA GLY A 56 10.03 -15.54 -0.05
C GLY A 56 10.15 -14.10 -0.60
N VAL A 57 9.19 -13.21 -0.35
CA VAL A 57 9.19 -11.85 -0.95
C VAL A 57 10.44 -11.05 -0.58
N GLY A 58 10.97 -11.22 0.63
CA GLY A 58 12.19 -10.54 1.07
C GLY A 58 13.40 -10.91 0.22
N ALA A 59 13.61 -12.20 0.00
CA ALA A 59 14.71 -12.68 -0.87
C ALA A 59 14.53 -12.24 -2.32
N ALA A 60 13.29 -12.23 -2.82
CA ALA A 60 12.99 -11.76 -4.18
C ALA A 60 13.29 -10.27 -4.36
N LEU A 61 12.93 -9.44 -3.39
CA LEU A 61 13.25 -8.00 -3.38
C LEU A 61 14.77 -7.77 -3.31
N ASP A 62 15.46 -8.50 -2.45
CA ASP A 62 16.90 -8.33 -2.25
C ASP A 62 17.68 -8.72 -3.52
N ALA A 63 17.25 -9.77 -4.21
CA ALA A 63 17.85 -10.19 -5.48
C ALA A 63 17.56 -9.20 -6.63
N ALA A 64 16.45 -8.47 -6.59
CA ALA A 64 16.03 -7.58 -7.66
C ALA A 64 16.53 -6.13 -7.51
N LEU A 65 16.86 -5.72 -6.30
CA LEU A 65 17.30 -4.35 -6.00
C LEU A 65 18.83 -4.26 -6.03
N VAL A 66 19.33 -3.10 -6.45
CA VAL A 66 20.78 -2.86 -6.47
C VAL A 66 21.32 -2.87 -5.03
N PRO A 67 22.48 -3.51 -4.76
CA PRO A 67 23.11 -3.45 -3.44
C PRO A 67 23.33 -1.99 -2.98
N GLY A 68 22.87 -1.68 -1.76
CA GLY A 68 22.98 -0.33 -1.21
C GLY A 68 22.00 0.71 -1.78
N GLU A 69 21.07 0.31 -2.66
CA GLU A 69 20.04 1.19 -3.18
C GLU A 69 19.10 1.65 -2.05
N ARG A 70 18.98 2.95 -1.89
CA ARG A 70 18.14 3.58 -0.86
C ARG A 70 16.72 3.78 -1.39
N ILE A 71 15.77 3.67 -0.50
CA ILE A 71 14.36 3.93 -0.77
C ILE A 71 13.93 5.12 0.10
N ASP A 72 13.53 6.21 -0.55
CA ASP A 72 13.02 7.38 0.16
C ASP A 72 11.56 7.17 0.57
N VAL A 73 10.77 6.52 -0.29
CA VAL A 73 9.34 6.28 -0.03
C VAL A 73 8.96 4.85 -0.40
N LEU A 74 8.43 4.11 0.57
CA LEU A 74 7.81 2.80 0.36
C LEU A 74 6.29 2.94 0.35
N VAL A 75 5.63 2.56 -0.75
CA VAL A 75 4.17 2.49 -0.84
C VAL A 75 3.71 1.04 -0.89
N ASN A 76 3.22 0.54 0.23
CA ASN A 76 2.57 -0.76 0.35
C ASN A 76 1.14 -0.67 -0.19
N ASN A 77 0.99 -0.81 -1.51
CA ASN A 77 -0.29 -0.71 -2.21
C ASN A 77 -0.88 -2.06 -2.59
N ALA A 78 -0.08 -3.10 -2.77
CA ALA A 78 -0.56 -4.42 -3.14
C ALA A 78 -1.64 -4.93 -2.20
N GLY A 79 -2.73 -5.46 -2.75
CA GLY A 79 -3.83 -6.01 -1.96
C GLY A 79 -4.81 -6.79 -2.81
N ILE A 80 -5.62 -7.61 -2.15
CA ILE A 80 -6.73 -8.35 -2.75
C ILE A 80 -8.04 -8.04 -2.05
N GLY A 81 -9.12 -7.96 -2.83
CA GLY A 81 -10.48 -7.84 -2.35
C GLY A 81 -11.18 -9.19 -2.30
N GLY A 82 -12.49 -9.14 -2.18
CA GLY A 82 -13.42 -10.26 -2.18
C GLY A 82 -14.58 -9.95 -1.25
N TRP A 83 -15.71 -10.57 -1.49
CA TRP A 83 -16.93 -10.32 -0.73
C TRP A 83 -17.40 -11.60 -0.05
N ASP A 84 -17.68 -11.50 1.24
CA ASP A 84 -18.32 -12.53 2.03
C ASP A 84 -19.45 -11.95 2.90
N SER A 85 -20.34 -12.80 3.37
CA SER A 85 -21.37 -12.47 4.34
C SER A 85 -21.39 -13.53 5.44
N LEU A 86 -22.18 -13.32 6.48
CA LEU A 86 -22.32 -14.32 7.55
C LEU A 86 -22.78 -15.67 7.01
N GLU A 87 -23.69 -15.67 6.03
CA GLU A 87 -24.27 -16.88 5.43
C GLU A 87 -23.31 -17.56 4.43
N ARG A 88 -22.28 -16.82 3.96
CA ARG A 88 -21.30 -17.27 2.96
C ARG A 88 -19.90 -16.82 3.36
N LEU A 89 -19.51 -17.15 4.59
CA LEU A 89 -18.20 -16.83 5.11
C LEU A 89 -17.15 -17.77 4.51
N ASP A 90 -16.20 -17.20 3.75
CA ASP A 90 -15.08 -17.92 3.15
C ASP A 90 -13.80 -17.70 3.97
N LEU A 91 -13.50 -18.66 4.85
CA LEU A 91 -12.30 -18.59 5.71
C LEU A 91 -11.00 -18.75 4.93
N ASP A 92 -11.01 -19.41 3.77
CA ASP A 92 -9.81 -19.55 2.94
C ASP A 92 -9.52 -18.24 2.19
N LEU A 93 -10.55 -17.56 1.73
CA LEU A 93 -10.41 -16.19 1.24
C LEU A 93 -9.91 -15.25 2.33
N ALA A 94 -10.47 -15.34 3.55
CA ALA A 94 -10.03 -14.52 4.68
C ALA A 94 -8.55 -14.73 5.02
N ARG A 95 -8.07 -15.99 5.02
CA ARG A 95 -6.64 -16.30 5.20
C ARG A 95 -5.78 -15.66 4.11
N ARG A 96 -6.16 -15.82 2.84
CA ARG A 96 -5.43 -15.20 1.72
C ARG A 96 -5.43 -13.67 1.80
N GLN A 97 -6.54 -13.05 2.22
CA GLN A 97 -6.61 -11.62 2.44
C GLN A 97 -5.69 -11.17 3.58
N PHE A 98 -5.61 -11.95 4.65
CA PHE A 98 -4.69 -11.65 5.74
C PHE A 98 -3.23 -11.76 5.30
N ASP A 99 -2.87 -12.82 4.58
CA ASP A 99 -1.52 -12.99 4.05
C ASP A 99 -1.09 -11.86 3.12
N VAL A 100 -1.95 -11.47 2.18
CA VAL A 100 -1.60 -10.44 1.19
C VAL A 100 -1.75 -9.02 1.74
N ASN A 101 -2.87 -8.73 2.44
CA ASN A 101 -3.21 -7.35 2.84
C ASN A 101 -2.57 -6.94 4.17
N THR A 102 -2.18 -7.89 5.02
CA THR A 102 -1.62 -7.62 6.36
C THR A 102 -0.16 -8.03 6.44
N LEU A 103 0.12 -9.33 6.31
CA LEU A 103 1.48 -9.85 6.43
C LEU A 103 2.36 -9.42 5.26
N GLY A 104 1.80 -9.32 4.06
CA GLY A 104 2.52 -8.89 2.86
C GLY A 104 3.20 -7.52 3.03
N PRO A 105 2.47 -6.45 3.38
CA PRO A 105 3.06 -5.15 3.68
C PRO A 105 4.12 -5.17 4.78
N LEU A 106 3.93 -5.99 5.82
CA LEU A 106 4.93 -6.15 6.87
C LEU A 106 6.18 -6.86 6.38
N ARG A 107 6.03 -7.97 5.61
CA ARG A 107 7.18 -8.69 4.99
C ARG A 107 7.99 -7.76 4.08
N VAL A 108 7.31 -6.98 3.23
CA VAL A 108 7.97 -6.00 2.34
C VAL A 108 8.69 -4.93 3.15
N THR A 109 8.02 -4.37 4.16
CA THR A 109 8.62 -3.34 5.01
C THR A 109 9.87 -3.87 5.74
N LEU A 110 9.79 -5.05 6.35
CA LEU A 110 10.92 -5.67 7.03
C LEU A 110 12.10 -5.93 6.09
N ALA A 111 11.84 -6.44 4.89
CA ALA A 111 12.88 -6.68 3.88
C ALA A 111 13.58 -5.39 3.43
N LEU A 112 12.83 -4.30 3.33
CA LEU A 112 13.34 -3.01 2.87
C LEU A 112 13.87 -2.12 4.00
N LEU A 113 13.65 -2.49 5.27
CA LEU A 113 14.06 -1.70 6.43
C LEU A 113 15.54 -1.30 6.47
N PRO A 114 16.51 -2.12 5.98
CA PRO A 114 17.90 -1.72 5.84
C PRO A 114 18.17 -0.65 4.77
N ARG A 115 17.20 -0.40 3.87
CA ARG A 115 17.28 0.56 2.75
C ARG A 115 16.53 1.87 3.07
N LEU A 116 15.85 1.92 4.23
CA LEU A 116 15.12 3.10 4.72
C LEU A 116 15.97 3.81 5.77
N GLU A 117 16.13 5.10 5.59
CA GLU A 117 16.95 5.93 6.46
C GLU A 117 16.12 7.06 7.10
N ARG A 118 16.76 7.90 7.89
CA ARG A 118 16.11 9.09 8.46
C ARG A 118 15.53 9.96 7.33
N GLY A 119 14.25 10.33 7.45
CA GLY A 119 13.49 11.05 6.45
C GLY A 119 12.80 10.16 5.41
N SER A 120 13.03 8.83 5.43
CA SER A 120 12.23 7.92 4.61
C SER A 120 10.80 7.82 5.11
N LYS A 121 9.87 7.56 4.20
CA LYS A 121 8.43 7.46 4.46
C LYS A 121 7.90 6.09 4.10
N ILE A 122 6.96 5.58 4.88
CA ILE A 122 6.24 4.33 4.61
C ILE A 122 4.75 4.62 4.57
N ALA A 123 4.12 4.36 3.43
CA ALA A 123 2.69 4.48 3.27
C ALA A 123 2.04 3.10 3.12
N PHE A 124 0.97 2.88 3.86
CA PHE A 124 0.14 1.68 3.76
C PHE A 124 -1.20 2.04 3.15
N VAL A 125 -1.47 1.55 1.93
CA VAL A 125 -2.79 1.71 1.31
C VAL A 125 -3.76 0.73 1.96
N SER A 126 -4.50 1.26 2.91
CA SER A 126 -5.52 0.54 3.66
C SER A 126 -6.93 0.85 3.10
N SER A 127 -7.92 0.81 3.93
CA SER A 127 -9.30 1.10 3.59
C SER A 127 -10.06 1.57 4.83
N LYS A 128 -10.98 2.50 4.65
CA LYS A 128 -12.01 2.84 5.66
C LYS A 128 -12.75 1.59 6.18
N ALA A 129 -12.83 0.53 5.36
CA ALA A 129 -13.35 -0.77 5.78
C ALA A 129 -12.58 -1.40 6.96
N GLY A 130 -11.33 -1.00 7.19
CA GLY A 130 -10.49 -1.41 8.34
C GLY A 130 -10.72 -0.58 9.60
N SER A 131 -11.49 0.51 9.53
CA SER A 131 -11.86 1.28 10.72
C SER A 131 -12.93 0.52 11.53
N ILE A 132 -12.66 0.34 12.82
CA ILE A 132 -13.64 -0.21 13.77
C ILE A 132 -14.60 0.89 14.23
N GLY A 133 -14.08 2.11 14.41
CA GLY A 133 -14.83 3.27 14.86
C GLY A 133 -15.81 3.82 13.82
N ASP A 134 -15.50 3.69 12.53
CA ASP A 134 -16.34 4.13 11.41
C ASP A 134 -16.84 2.94 10.58
N ARG A 135 -17.74 2.16 11.17
CA ARG A 135 -18.29 0.94 10.57
C ARG A 135 -19.81 1.04 10.38
N PRO A 136 -20.30 1.48 9.22
CA PRO A 136 -21.72 1.66 8.97
C PRO A 136 -22.48 0.35 8.69
N SER A 137 -21.80 -0.76 8.41
CA SER A 137 -22.42 -2.04 8.00
C SER A 137 -21.60 -3.25 8.42
N GLY A 138 -22.20 -4.44 8.40
CA GLY A 138 -21.55 -5.75 8.53
C GLY A 138 -21.04 -6.29 7.19
N GLY A 139 -20.69 -7.61 7.15
CA GLY A 139 -20.19 -8.31 5.98
C GLY A 139 -18.74 -7.99 5.64
N ASN A 140 -18.23 -8.63 4.59
CA ASN A 140 -16.86 -8.48 4.10
C ASN A 140 -15.82 -8.73 5.22
N TYR A 141 -16.00 -9.83 5.94
CA TYR A 141 -15.27 -10.13 7.18
C TYR A 141 -13.76 -10.20 6.96
N GLY A 142 -13.35 -11.06 6.02
CA GLY A 142 -11.91 -11.28 5.78
C GLY A 142 -11.20 -10.01 5.36
N TYR A 143 -11.78 -9.23 4.44
CA TYR A 143 -11.19 -7.98 3.98
C TYR A 143 -11.11 -6.95 5.11
N ARG A 144 -12.21 -6.74 5.85
CA ARG A 144 -12.25 -5.77 6.97
C ARG A 144 -11.24 -6.14 8.05
N MET A 145 -11.22 -7.41 8.47
CA MET A 145 -10.26 -7.91 9.46
C MET A 145 -8.81 -7.71 8.99
N SER A 146 -8.52 -8.01 7.72
CA SER A 146 -7.17 -7.85 7.18
C SER A 146 -6.73 -6.37 7.16
N LYS A 147 -7.64 -5.44 6.85
CA LYS A 147 -7.32 -4.01 6.85
C LYS A 147 -7.23 -3.43 8.26
N SER A 148 -8.05 -3.88 9.22
CA SER A 148 -7.89 -3.51 10.64
C SER A 148 -6.56 -4.02 11.21
N ALA A 149 -6.16 -5.24 10.87
CA ALA A 149 -4.88 -5.81 11.29
C ALA A 149 -3.69 -5.06 10.65
N LEU A 150 -3.81 -4.67 9.36
CA LEU A 150 -2.82 -3.81 8.72
C LEU A 150 -2.68 -2.46 9.44
N ASN A 151 -3.81 -1.83 9.80
CA ASN A 151 -3.83 -0.57 10.52
C ASN A 151 -3.08 -0.68 11.85
N MET A 152 -3.32 -1.73 12.64
CA MET A 152 -2.59 -1.98 13.89
C MET A 152 -1.09 -2.20 13.65
N GLY A 153 -0.73 -3.00 12.62
CA GLY A 153 0.67 -3.23 12.26
C GLY A 153 1.39 -1.94 11.87
N ALA A 154 0.73 -1.07 11.10
CA ALA A 154 1.27 0.22 10.71
C ALA A 154 1.42 1.20 11.89
N ALA A 155 0.45 1.23 12.81
CA ALA A 155 0.54 2.04 14.02
C ALA A 155 1.72 1.61 14.91
N ASN A 156 1.95 0.30 15.07
CA ASN A 156 3.13 -0.21 15.78
C ASN A 156 4.43 0.22 15.10
N LEU A 157 4.52 0.08 13.77
CA LEU A 157 5.70 0.51 13.01
C LEU A 157 5.95 2.01 13.14
N ALA A 158 4.91 2.85 13.13
CA ALA A 158 5.06 4.29 13.35
C ALA A 158 5.71 4.60 14.70
N HIS A 159 5.27 3.90 15.74
CA HIS A 159 5.84 4.06 17.08
C HIS A 159 7.31 3.59 17.15
N GLU A 160 7.61 2.40 16.65
CA GLU A 160 8.95 1.81 16.72
C GLU A 160 9.97 2.53 15.83
N LEU A 161 9.54 3.04 14.66
CA LEU A 161 10.42 3.67 13.69
C LEU A 161 10.63 5.18 13.96
N SER A 162 9.86 5.78 14.86
CA SER A 162 9.96 7.21 15.20
C SER A 162 11.36 7.62 15.64
N SER A 163 12.04 6.82 16.46
CA SER A 163 13.42 7.08 16.90
C SER A 163 14.44 7.03 15.76
N ARG A 164 14.13 6.30 14.68
CA ARG A 164 14.94 6.26 13.46
C ARG A 164 14.64 7.44 12.52
N GLY A 165 13.59 8.23 12.80
CA GLY A 165 13.12 9.32 11.95
C GLY A 165 12.56 8.83 10.61
N ILE A 166 11.86 7.67 10.63
CA ILE A 166 11.12 7.13 9.49
C ILE A 166 9.64 7.35 9.80
N GLU A 167 8.95 8.08 8.92
CA GLU A 167 7.54 8.41 9.07
C GLU A 167 6.65 7.35 8.44
N VAL A 168 5.50 7.09 9.08
CA VAL A 168 4.54 6.06 8.65
C VAL A 168 3.15 6.65 8.57
N VAL A 169 2.40 6.35 7.49
CA VAL A 169 1.01 6.77 7.34
C VAL A 169 0.14 5.63 6.83
N VAL A 170 -1.10 5.58 7.30
CA VAL A 170 -2.14 4.69 6.80
C VAL A 170 -3.12 5.51 5.96
N LEU A 171 -3.40 5.05 4.74
CA LEU A 171 -4.13 5.81 3.74
C LEU A 171 -5.36 5.05 3.24
N HIS A 172 -6.50 5.73 3.20
CA HIS A 172 -7.69 5.28 2.47
C HIS A 172 -7.82 6.03 1.15
N PRO A 173 -7.79 5.32 0.01
CA PRO A 173 -7.79 5.97 -1.32
C PRO A 173 -9.18 6.47 -1.76
N GLY A 174 -10.24 6.24 -0.96
CA GLY A 174 -11.62 6.36 -1.39
C GLY A 174 -12.19 5.04 -1.94
N PHE A 175 -13.44 5.08 -2.42
CA PHE A 175 -14.06 3.95 -3.13
C PHE A 175 -13.74 4.06 -4.63
N VAL A 176 -12.61 3.48 -5.02
CA VAL A 176 -11.98 3.68 -6.32
C VAL A 176 -12.52 2.70 -7.38
N ARG A 177 -12.80 3.18 -8.59
CA ARG A 177 -13.25 2.40 -9.77
C ARG A 177 -12.12 1.54 -10.32
N THR A 178 -11.85 0.41 -9.67
CA THR A 178 -10.87 -0.59 -10.09
C THR A 178 -11.52 -1.93 -10.36
N GLU A 179 -10.76 -2.89 -10.86
CA GLU A 179 -11.23 -4.28 -10.96
C GLU A 179 -11.61 -4.87 -9.60
N MET A 180 -10.91 -4.51 -8.53
CA MET A 180 -11.19 -4.95 -7.16
C MET A 180 -12.61 -4.59 -6.71
N THR A 181 -13.13 -3.46 -7.14
CA THR A 181 -14.48 -2.96 -6.84
C THR A 181 -15.49 -3.25 -7.94
N SER A 182 -15.14 -4.11 -8.91
CA SER A 182 -15.95 -4.33 -10.13
C SER A 182 -16.33 -2.99 -10.81
N ARG A 183 -15.43 -2.01 -10.74
CA ARG A 183 -15.58 -0.64 -11.27
C ARG A 183 -16.75 0.16 -10.68
N SER A 184 -17.26 -0.24 -9.52
CA SER A 184 -18.41 0.40 -8.86
C SER A 184 -18.04 1.61 -7.99
N GLY A 185 -16.79 2.04 -7.96
CA GLY A 185 -16.33 3.17 -7.14
C GLY A 185 -16.89 4.53 -7.59
N ASN A 186 -16.67 5.56 -6.76
CA ASN A 186 -17.03 6.96 -7.02
C ASN A 186 -15.81 7.88 -7.25
N VAL A 187 -14.60 7.34 -7.08
CA VAL A 187 -13.32 8.02 -7.32
C VAL A 187 -12.60 7.31 -8.45
N ASP A 188 -11.98 8.02 -9.36
CA ASP A 188 -11.17 7.43 -10.43
C ASP A 188 -9.73 7.16 -9.96
N PRO A 189 -9.05 6.11 -10.49
CA PRO A 189 -7.69 5.77 -10.07
C PRO A 189 -6.69 6.93 -10.14
N PRO A 190 -6.69 7.80 -11.16
CA PRO A 190 -5.80 8.97 -11.20
C PRO A 190 -6.04 9.96 -10.05
N GLU A 191 -7.29 10.23 -9.70
CA GLU A 191 -7.67 11.12 -8.60
C GLU A 191 -7.22 10.52 -7.26
N ALA A 192 -7.50 9.23 -7.04
CA ALA A 192 -7.06 8.52 -5.84
C ALA A 192 -5.53 8.55 -5.70
N ALA A 193 -4.78 8.27 -6.77
CA ALA A 193 -3.32 8.29 -6.75
C ALA A 193 -2.78 9.69 -6.43
N ALA A 194 -3.33 10.74 -7.04
CA ALA A 194 -2.94 12.12 -6.75
C ALA A 194 -3.15 12.48 -5.27
N GLY A 195 -4.30 12.10 -4.69
CA GLY A 195 -4.57 12.31 -3.28
C GLY A 195 -3.61 11.55 -2.36
N LEU A 196 -3.30 10.29 -2.67
CA LEU A 196 -2.32 9.50 -1.92
C LEU A 196 -0.92 10.13 -1.97
N ILE A 197 -0.46 10.55 -3.15
CA ILE A 197 0.83 11.22 -3.33
C ILE A 197 0.89 12.49 -2.47
N ALA A 198 -0.16 13.32 -2.52
CA ALA A 198 -0.22 14.55 -1.72
C ALA A 198 -0.10 14.26 -0.21
N ARG A 199 -0.81 13.26 0.33
CA ARG A 199 -0.70 12.87 1.75
C ARG A 199 0.69 12.35 2.12
N ILE A 200 1.34 11.61 1.22
CA ILE A 200 2.71 11.12 1.44
C ILE A 200 3.71 12.27 1.38
N ASP A 201 3.55 13.21 0.47
CA ASP A 201 4.43 14.39 0.37
C ASP A 201 4.35 15.24 1.65
N GLU A 202 3.14 15.43 2.20
CA GLU A 202 2.88 16.19 3.43
C GLU A 202 3.26 15.45 4.73
N LEU A 203 3.52 14.13 4.65
CA LEU A 203 3.85 13.33 5.83
C LEU A 203 5.12 13.82 6.49
N ASP A 204 5.03 14.07 7.78
CA ASP A 204 6.14 14.46 8.65
C ASP A 204 6.02 13.82 10.04
N THR A 205 6.91 14.18 10.94
CA THR A 205 6.93 13.63 12.31
C THR A 205 5.63 13.93 13.08
N SER A 206 4.94 15.04 12.80
CA SER A 206 3.71 15.43 13.51
C SER A 206 2.48 14.65 13.01
N THR A 207 2.52 14.18 11.78
CA THR A 207 1.44 13.42 11.11
C THR A 207 1.74 11.93 11.00
N SER A 208 2.94 11.49 11.41
CA SER A 208 3.31 10.07 11.45
C SER A 208 2.43 9.30 12.42
N GLY A 209 1.97 8.12 12.02
CA GLY A 209 1.09 7.27 12.82
C GLY A 209 -0.40 7.61 12.69
N THR A 210 -0.80 8.40 11.68
CA THR A 210 -2.21 8.74 11.44
C THR A 210 -2.85 7.82 10.39
N PHE A 211 -4.19 7.75 10.44
CA PHE A 211 -5.01 7.10 9.42
C PHE A 211 -5.88 8.15 8.75
N VAL A 212 -5.60 8.42 7.47
CA VAL A 212 -6.23 9.53 6.75
C VAL A 212 -6.79 9.10 5.40
N HIS A 213 -7.81 9.80 4.95
CA HIS A 213 -8.37 9.67 3.61
C HIS A 213 -7.48 10.43 2.60
N ALA A 214 -7.49 10.01 1.33
CA ALA A 214 -6.75 10.67 0.25
C ALA A 214 -7.09 12.17 0.09
N ASN A 215 -8.28 12.61 0.52
CA ASN A 215 -8.68 14.01 0.53
C ASN A 215 -8.18 14.82 1.74
N GLY A 216 -7.55 14.16 2.71
CA GLY A 216 -6.98 14.77 3.92
C GLY A 216 -7.81 14.64 5.17
N ASP A 217 -9.03 14.08 5.11
CA ASP A 217 -9.85 13.85 6.30
C ASP A 217 -9.26 12.75 7.20
N ASP A 218 -9.27 12.96 8.50
CA ASP A 218 -8.91 11.93 9.48
C ASP A 218 -9.96 10.80 9.49
N ILE A 219 -9.46 9.57 9.62
CA ILE A 219 -10.31 8.39 9.78
C ILE A 219 -10.08 7.79 11.16
N PRO A 220 -11.13 7.53 11.95
CA PRO A 220 -10.96 6.83 13.22
C PRO A 220 -10.47 5.40 13.00
N TRP A 221 -9.69 4.92 13.94
CA TRP A 221 -9.13 3.55 13.93
C TRP A 221 -10.17 2.44 14.01
#